data_9d997cd85847073b47dbf5df960826b7
#
_entry.id   9d997cd85847073b47dbf5df960826b7
#
_cell.length_a   1.000
_cell.length_b   1.000
_cell.length_c   1.000
_cell.angle_alpha   90.00
_cell.angle_beta   90.00
_cell.angle_gamma   90.00
#
_symmetry.space_group_name_H-M   'P 1'
#
loop_
_entity.id
_entity.type
_entity.pdbx_description
1 polymer ?
#
loop_
_entity_poly.entity_id
_entity_poly.type
_entity_poly.pdbx_seq_one_letter_code
_entity_poly.pdbx_strand_id
1 'polypeptide(L)'
;MTRLNVVSQDLSLDEYRELAEFRHQIRCFQSATEQHARELRINLDSYVLLLAIQGLPEGARPTVDALSERMCLSRDEIGHLIAAAVEHGDMTRSSPDTASTEDWVKLTRSGRESLRRMSLANRDELERSGPELVRSLLAVVKQRRRRHRGVA
;
A
#
# COMPACT_ATOMS: atom_id res chain seq x y z
N MET A 1 0.73 -8.42 -19.45
CA MET A 1 1.39 -9.63 -18.89
C MET A 1 2.88 -9.52 -19.14
N THR A 2 3.65 -9.13 -18.15
CA THR A 2 5.12 -9.11 -18.23
C THR A 2 5.59 -10.55 -18.15
N ARG A 3 6.10 -11.11 -19.24
CA ARG A 3 6.75 -12.42 -19.24
C ARG A 3 7.94 -12.33 -18.30
N LEU A 4 7.90 -13.15 -17.24
CA LEU A 4 9.09 -13.42 -16.43
C LEU A 4 10.11 -14.09 -17.32
N ASN A 5 11.10 -13.34 -17.76
CA ASN A 5 12.23 -13.87 -18.51
C ASN A 5 13.14 -14.58 -17.51
N VAL A 6 12.80 -15.82 -17.16
CA VAL A 6 13.62 -16.69 -16.32
C VAL A 6 14.74 -17.23 -17.22
N VAL A 7 15.74 -16.38 -17.47
CA VAL A 7 17.04 -16.86 -17.91
C VAL A 7 17.61 -17.61 -16.69
N SER A 8 17.94 -18.88 -16.85
CA SER A 8 18.51 -19.77 -15.84
C SER A 8 19.89 -19.24 -15.39
N GLN A 9 19.85 -18.29 -14.46
CA GLN A 9 21.01 -17.84 -13.72
C GLN A 9 20.74 -18.15 -12.25
N ASP A 10 21.51 -19.09 -11.71
CA ASP A 10 21.49 -19.38 -10.29
C ASP A 10 21.89 -18.14 -9.49
N LEU A 11 21.11 -17.84 -8.44
CA LEU A 11 21.43 -16.79 -7.51
C LEU A 11 22.52 -17.26 -6.56
N SER A 12 23.45 -16.40 -6.22
CA SER A 12 24.42 -16.62 -5.14
C SER A 12 23.73 -16.62 -3.78
N LEU A 13 24.35 -17.21 -2.78
CA LEU A 13 23.86 -17.21 -1.41
C LEU A 13 23.70 -15.78 -0.87
N ASP A 14 24.56 -14.86 -1.25
CA ASP A 14 24.49 -13.46 -0.82
C ASP A 14 23.27 -12.74 -1.45
N GLU A 15 22.92 -13.04 -2.69
CA GLU A 15 21.71 -12.52 -3.32
C GLU A 15 20.44 -13.04 -2.63
N TYR A 16 20.42 -14.31 -2.21
CA TYR A 16 19.31 -14.82 -1.40
C TYR A 16 19.21 -14.12 -0.04
N ARG A 17 20.35 -13.86 0.61
CA ARG A 17 20.39 -13.16 1.90
C ARG A 17 19.85 -11.73 1.79
N GLU A 18 20.22 -11.02 0.75
CA GLU A 18 19.75 -9.64 0.52
C GLU A 18 18.25 -9.59 0.19
N LEU A 19 17.76 -10.50 -0.63
CA LEU A 19 16.32 -10.62 -0.90
C LEU A 19 15.54 -10.98 0.37
N ALA A 20 16.07 -11.88 1.19
CA ALA A 20 15.47 -12.27 2.46
C ALA A 20 15.44 -11.10 3.45
N GLU A 21 16.52 -10.33 3.53
CA GLU A 21 16.59 -9.14 4.40
C GLU A 21 15.59 -8.08 3.95
N PHE A 22 15.50 -7.78 2.67
CA PHE A 22 14.50 -6.83 2.16
C PHE A 22 13.07 -7.28 2.49
N ARG A 23 12.75 -8.56 2.30
CA ARG A 23 11.44 -9.12 2.67
C ARG A 23 11.18 -9.05 4.16
N HIS A 24 12.22 -9.26 4.98
CA HIS A 24 12.14 -9.12 6.44
C HIS A 24 11.79 -7.69 6.83
N GLN A 25 12.44 -6.68 6.27
CA GLN A 25 12.18 -5.27 6.56
C GLN A 25 10.75 -4.85 6.17
N ILE A 26 10.24 -5.30 5.01
CA ILE A 26 8.84 -5.08 4.62
C ILE A 26 7.90 -5.69 5.68
N ARG A 27 8.18 -6.91 6.12
CA ARG A 27 7.34 -7.61 7.09
C ARG A 27 7.37 -6.94 8.47
N CYS A 28 8.51 -6.42 8.89
CA CYS A 28 8.62 -5.63 10.14
C CYS A 28 7.73 -4.39 10.08
N PHE A 29 7.76 -3.64 8.97
CA PHE A 29 6.90 -2.48 8.80
C PHE A 29 5.40 -2.86 8.78
N GLN A 30 5.03 -3.93 8.08
CA GLN A 30 3.65 -4.42 8.07
C GLN A 30 3.18 -4.83 9.47
N SER A 31 4.01 -5.55 10.23
CA SER A 31 3.69 -5.96 11.61
C SER A 31 3.51 -4.77 12.53
N ALA A 32 4.35 -3.74 12.44
CA ALA A 32 4.19 -2.50 13.19
C ALA A 32 2.89 -1.78 12.84
N THR A 33 2.54 -1.71 11.55
CA THR A 33 1.28 -1.12 11.07
C THR A 33 0.06 -1.85 11.65
N GLU A 34 0.09 -3.19 11.65
CA GLU A 34 -0.97 -4.00 12.27
C GLU A 34 -1.08 -3.77 13.77
N GLN A 35 0.05 -3.61 14.45
CA GLN A 35 0.07 -3.30 15.88
C GLN A 35 -0.54 -1.93 16.16
N HIS A 36 -0.17 -0.90 15.42
CA HIS A 36 -0.75 0.45 15.52
C HIS A 36 -2.27 0.41 15.29
N ALA A 37 -2.74 -0.33 14.30
CA ALA A 37 -4.16 -0.48 14.03
C ALA A 37 -4.91 -1.08 15.24
N ARG A 38 -4.34 -2.12 15.86
CA ARG A 38 -4.91 -2.72 17.08
C ARG A 38 -4.94 -1.74 18.26
N GLU A 39 -3.84 -1.05 18.53
CA GLU A 39 -3.71 -0.09 19.63
C GLU A 39 -4.65 1.10 19.47
N LEU A 40 -4.80 1.60 18.25
CA LEU A 40 -5.68 2.72 17.92
C LEU A 40 -7.15 2.29 17.75
N ARG A 41 -7.43 0.98 17.72
CA ARG A 41 -8.76 0.39 17.45
C ARG A 41 -9.30 0.83 16.08
N ILE A 42 -8.43 0.85 15.08
CA ILE A 42 -8.74 1.19 13.70
C ILE A 42 -8.68 -0.10 12.87
N ASN A 43 -9.65 -0.28 11.97
CA ASN A 43 -9.61 -1.38 11.01
C ASN A 43 -8.51 -1.09 9.98
N LEU A 44 -7.56 -2.02 9.81
CA LEU A 44 -6.41 -1.84 8.92
C LEU A 44 -6.83 -1.73 7.45
N ASP A 45 -7.78 -2.54 7.00
CA ASP A 45 -8.25 -2.52 5.62
C ASP A 45 -8.97 -1.20 5.31
N SER A 46 -9.78 -0.70 6.25
CA SER A 46 -10.36 0.64 6.14
C SER A 46 -9.28 1.71 6.04
N TYR A 47 -8.26 1.66 6.89
CA TYR A 47 -7.16 2.62 6.84
C TYR A 47 -6.45 2.65 5.49
N VAL A 48 -6.10 1.49 4.94
CA VAL A 48 -5.40 1.40 3.65
C VAL A 48 -6.26 1.97 2.52
N LEU A 49 -7.57 1.69 2.54
CA LEU A 49 -8.51 2.25 1.58
C LEU A 49 -8.66 3.77 1.72
N LEU A 50 -8.82 4.29 2.95
CA LEU A 50 -8.91 5.73 3.22
C LEU A 50 -7.64 6.46 2.76
N LEU A 51 -6.46 5.85 2.99
CA LEU A 51 -5.19 6.40 2.55
C LEU A 51 -5.08 6.43 1.01
N ALA A 52 -5.54 5.37 0.34
CA ALA A 52 -5.57 5.32 -1.12
C ALA A 52 -6.47 6.43 -1.70
N ILE A 53 -7.63 6.68 -1.11
CA ILE A 53 -8.57 7.74 -1.52
C ILE A 53 -7.93 9.13 -1.31
N GLN A 54 -7.41 9.38 -0.13
CA GLN A 54 -6.82 10.68 0.21
C GLN A 54 -5.56 10.98 -0.61
N GLY A 55 -4.84 9.94 -1.01
CA GLY A 55 -3.61 10.04 -1.82
C GLY A 55 -3.85 9.98 -3.33
N LEU A 56 -5.07 10.08 -3.82
CA LEU A 56 -5.34 10.21 -5.25
C LEU A 56 -4.78 11.53 -5.80
N PRO A 57 -4.37 11.59 -7.07
CA PRO A 57 -3.98 12.83 -7.71
C PRO A 57 -5.07 13.90 -7.63
N GLU A 58 -4.66 15.16 -7.62
CA GLU A 58 -5.60 16.28 -7.62
C GLU A 58 -6.59 16.17 -8.81
N GLY A 59 -7.88 16.35 -8.54
CA GLY A 59 -8.94 16.23 -9.52
C GLY A 59 -9.40 14.80 -9.85
N ALA A 60 -8.68 13.78 -9.38
CA ALA A 60 -9.11 12.40 -9.54
C ALA A 60 -10.29 12.06 -8.63
N ARG A 61 -11.26 11.32 -9.16
CA ARG A 61 -12.41 10.83 -8.38
C ARG A 61 -12.13 9.45 -7.81
N PRO A 62 -12.48 9.17 -6.55
CA PRO A 62 -12.32 7.87 -5.93
C PRO A 62 -13.40 6.88 -6.40
N THR A 63 -13.30 6.47 -7.64
CA THR A 63 -14.14 5.42 -8.25
C THR A 63 -13.57 4.04 -7.93
N VAL A 64 -14.39 2.98 -8.06
CA VAL A 64 -13.93 1.60 -7.88
C VAL A 64 -12.76 1.28 -8.80
N ASP A 65 -12.77 1.74 -10.05
CA ASP A 65 -11.68 1.50 -11.00
C ASP A 65 -10.38 2.17 -10.60
N ALA A 66 -10.43 3.44 -10.20
CA ALA A 66 -9.25 4.17 -9.75
C ALA A 66 -8.63 3.53 -8.50
N LEU A 67 -9.46 3.07 -7.57
CA LEU A 67 -8.99 2.40 -6.36
C LEU A 67 -8.46 0.98 -6.64
N SER A 68 -9.09 0.23 -7.54
CA SER A 68 -8.63 -1.08 -7.99
C SER A 68 -7.22 -1.02 -8.57
N GLU A 69 -6.97 -0.08 -9.46
CA GLU A 69 -5.64 0.15 -10.04
C GLU A 69 -4.61 0.54 -8.97
N ARG A 70 -4.95 1.49 -8.10
CA ARG A 70 -4.02 2.02 -7.09
C ARG A 70 -3.66 1.02 -6.01
N MET A 71 -4.60 0.17 -5.62
CA MET A 71 -4.41 -0.83 -4.57
C MET A 71 -3.98 -2.19 -5.11
N CYS A 72 -3.94 -2.38 -6.42
CA CYS A 72 -3.67 -3.66 -7.07
C CYS A 72 -4.63 -4.78 -6.61
N LEU A 73 -5.90 -4.44 -6.39
CA LEU A 73 -6.97 -5.33 -6.00
C LEU A 73 -8.04 -5.40 -7.10
N SER A 74 -8.82 -6.48 -7.11
CA SER A 74 -9.96 -6.60 -8.02
C SER A 74 -11.07 -5.61 -7.64
N ARG A 75 -11.96 -5.33 -8.60
CA ARG A 75 -13.15 -4.47 -8.35
C ARG A 75 -14.04 -5.02 -7.24
N ASP A 76 -14.19 -6.35 -7.17
CA ASP A 76 -14.99 -7.00 -6.13
C ASP A 76 -14.36 -6.83 -4.74
N GLU A 77 -13.05 -6.98 -4.62
CA GLU A 77 -12.33 -6.73 -3.36
C GLU A 77 -12.49 -5.28 -2.92
N ILE A 78 -12.33 -4.32 -3.84
CA ILE A 78 -12.57 -2.89 -3.54
C ILE A 78 -14.02 -2.66 -3.11
N GLY A 79 -14.98 -3.28 -3.79
CA GLY A 79 -16.40 -3.19 -3.42
C GLY A 79 -16.66 -3.68 -1.99
N HIS A 80 -16.06 -4.79 -1.59
CA HIS A 80 -16.14 -5.31 -0.22
C HIS A 80 -15.49 -4.37 0.82
N LEU A 81 -14.31 -3.82 0.51
CA LEU A 81 -13.63 -2.86 1.39
C LEU A 81 -14.45 -1.59 1.58
N ILE A 82 -15.04 -1.05 0.51
CA ILE A 82 -15.90 0.12 0.57
C ILE A 82 -17.14 -0.18 1.43
N ALA A 83 -17.81 -1.32 1.21
CA ALA A 83 -18.99 -1.71 1.99
C ALA A 83 -18.65 -1.80 3.49
N ALA A 84 -17.54 -2.44 3.84
CA ALA A 84 -17.08 -2.54 5.23
C ALA A 84 -16.77 -1.16 5.83
N ALA A 85 -16.08 -0.28 5.12
CA ALA A 85 -15.76 1.06 5.60
C ALA A 85 -17.00 1.96 5.77
N VAL A 86 -18.01 1.78 4.91
CA VAL A 86 -19.31 2.45 5.05
C VAL A 86 -20.05 1.93 6.29
N GLU A 87 -20.06 0.62 6.51
CA GLU A 87 -20.68 0.00 7.69
C GLU A 87 -20.01 0.46 9.00
N HIS A 88 -18.70 0.63 9.02
CA HIS A 88 -17.94 1.18 10.14
C HIS A 88 -18.14 2.70 10.34
N GLY A 89 -18.76 3.38 9.39
CA GLY A 89 -18.98 4.83 9.45
C GLY A 89 -17.78 5.69 9.06
N ASP A 90 -16.75 5.09 8.46
CA ASP A 90 -15.55 5.79 7.99
C ASP A 90 -15.75 6.48 6.63
N MET A 91 -16.72 6.00 5.86
CA MET A 91 -17.03 6.49 4.51
C MET A 91 -18.53 6.60 4.28
N THR A 92 -18.87 7.44 3.29
CA THR A 92 -20.21 7.50 2.70
C THR A 92 -20.09 7.35 1.19
N ARG A 93 -21.12 6.76 0.57
CA ARG A 93 -21.30 6.80 -0.90
C ARG A 93 -21.94 8.13 -1.26
N SER A 94 -21.38 8.80 -2.26
CA SER A 94 -22.07 9.94 -2.86
C SER A 94 -23.10 9.38 -3.83
N SER A 95 -24.35 9.81 -3.72
CA SER A 95 -25.34 9.55 -4.77
C SER A 95 -24.84 10.21 -6.05
N PRO A 96 -24.93 9.53 -7.20
CA PRO A 96 -24.60 10.15 -8.45
C PRO A 96 -25.49 11.40 -8.60
N ASP A 97 -24.85 12.54 -8.76
CA ASP A 97 -25.56 13.72 -9.26
C ASP A 97 -26.16 13.33 -10.61
N THR A 98 -27.35 13.81 -10.95
CA THR A 98 -28.13 13.39 -12.12
C THR A 98 -27.38 13.48 -13.47
N ALA A 99 -26.18 14.00 -13.48
CA ALA A 99 -25.27 14.12 -14.63
C ALA A 99 -24.08 13.15 -14.64
N SER A 100 -23.84 12.38 -13.58
CA SER A 100 -22.69 11.46 -13.47
C SER A 100 -23.17 10.06 -13.06
N THR A 101 -22.90 9.07 -13.90
CA THR A 101 -23.29 7.67 -13.68
C THR A 101 -22.34 6.88 -12.78
N GLU A 102 -21.28 7.53 -12.26
CA GLU A 102 -20.25 6.87 -11.44
C GLU A 102 -20.47 7.14 -9.95
N ASP A 103 -20.72 6.07 -9.20
CA ASP A 103 -20.67 6.09 -7.75
C ASP A 103 -19.24 6.39 -7.28
N TRP A 104 -19.09 7.37 -6.42
CA TRP A 104 -17.85 7.70 -5.77
C TRP A 104 -18.04 7.80 -4.25
N VAL A 105 -16.94 7.69 -3.52
CA VAL A 105 -16.95 7.62 -2.06
C VAL A 105 -16.32 8.87 -1.43
N LYS A 106 -16.74 9.19 -0.23
CA LYS A 106 -16.18 10.29 0.58
C LYS A 106 -15.86 9.80 1.97
N LEU A 107 -14.76 10.31 2.53
CA LEU A 107 -14.45 10.11 3.93
C LEU A 107 -15.41 10.91 4.82
N THR A 108 -15.89 10.27 5.87
CA THR A 108 -16.60 10.95 6.97
C THR A 108 -15.62 11.72 7.85
N ARG A 109 -16.13 12.48 8.83
CA ARG A 109 -15.29 13.08 9.86
C ARG A 109 -14.53 12.01 10.66
N SER A 110 -15.21 10.92 11.03
CA SER A 110 -14.62 9.77 11.71
C SER A 110 -13.52 9.13 10.88
N GLY A 111 -13.77 8.88 9.60
CA GLY A 111 -12.79 8.30 8.67
C GLY A 111 -11.54 9.18 8.53
N ARG A 112 -11.70 10.50 8.43
CA ARG A 112 -10.56 11.44 8.38
C ARG A 112 -9.74 11.42 9.66
N GLU A 113 -10.38 11.31 10.83
CA GLU A 113 -9.67 11.24 12.10
C GLU A 113 -8.93 9.90 12.26
N SER A 114 -9.55 8.78 11.89
CA SER A 114 -8.90 7.47 11.85
C SER A 114 -7.69 7.46 10.92
N LEU A 115 -7.86 8.00 9.71
CA LEU A 115 -6.77 8.15 8.75
C LEU A 115 -5.62 8.98 9.31
N ARG A 116 -5.90 10.14 9.91
CA ARG A 116 -4.89 11.02 10.49
C ARG A 116 -4.08 10.33 11.59
N ARG A 117 -4.76 9.69 12.55
CA ARG A 117 -4.11 9.01 13.68
C ARG A 117 -3.20 7.88 13.22
N MET A 118 -3.70 7.05 12.33
CA MET A 118 -2.95 5.92 11.80
C MET A 118 -1.78 6.36 10.92
N SER A 119 -1.97 7.41 10.10
CA SER A 119 -0.91 7.95 9.25
C SER A 119 0.22 8.57 10.07
N LEU A 120 -0.08 9.23 11.18
CA LEU A 120 0.94 9.75 12.10
C LEU A 120 1.77 8.60 12.69
N ALA A 121 1.12 7.56 13.23
CA ALA A 121 1.83 6.41 13.78
C ALA A 121 2.72 5.70 12.75
N ASN A 122 2.23 5.52 11.53
CA ASN A 122 3.00 4.90 10.46
C ASN A 122 4.15 5.78 9.95
N ARG A 123 3.96 7.10 9.92
CA ARG A 123 5.06 8.03 9.58
C ARG A 123 6.18 7.95 10.61
N ASP A 124 5.85 7.97 11.89
CA ASP A 124 6.84 7.86 12.97
C ASP A 124 7.58 6.52 12.90
N GLU A 125 6.89 5.43 12.54
CA GLU A 125 7.52 4.14 12.28
C GLU A 125 8.47 4.18 11.08
N LEU A 126 8.07 4.80 9.97
CA LEU A 126 8.90 4.95 8.79
C LEU A 126 10.13 5.83 9.03
N GLU A 127 10.04 6.85 9.88
CA GLU A 127 11.19 7.65 10.29
C GLU A 127 12.20 6.80 11.08
N ARG A 128 11.74 5.87 11.91
CA ARG A 128 12.57 5.00 12.75
C ARG A 128 13.16 3.83 11.96
N SER A 129 12.35 3.08 11.23
CA SER A 129 12.74 1.83 10.56
C SER A 129 13.02 1.99 9.07
N GLY A 130 12.60 3.09 8.45
CA GLY A 130 12.76 3.35 7.03
C GLY A 130 14.21 3.30 6.52
N PRO A 131 15.22 3.81 7.25
CA PRO A 131 16.62 3.72 6.82
C PRO A 131 17.09 2.27 6.56
N GLU A 132 16.68 1.30 7.38
CA GLU A 132 17.00 -0.12 7.17
C GLU A 132 16.27 -0.70 5.95
N LEU A 133 15.01 -0.35 5.76
CA LEU A 133 14.24 -0.75 4.59
C LEU A 133 14.89 -0.23 3.29
N VAL A 134 15.28 1.03 3.26
CA VAL A 134 15.97 1.64 2.12
C VAL A 134 17.32 0.98 1.87
N ARG A 135 18.11 0.73 2.92
CA ARG A 135 19.40 0.04 2.82
C ARG A 135 19.26 -1.35 2.22
N SER A 136 18.31 -2.14 2.70
CA SER A 136 18.05 -3.49 2.21
C SER A 136 17.60 -3.50 0.74
N LEU A 137 16.75 -2.56 0.34
CA LEU A 137 16.35 -2.39 -1.06
C LEU A 137 17.54 -2.01 -1.96
N LEU A 138 18.37 -1.06 -1.52
CA LEU A 138 19.55 -0.64 -2.27
C LEU A 138 20.57 -1.76 -2.44
N ALA A 139 20.73 -2.64 -1.46
CA ALA A 139 21.60 -3.82 -1.56
C ALA A 139 21.16 -4.71 -2.73
N VAL A 140 19.89 -5.08 -2.80
CA VAL A 140 19.31 -5.89 -3.89
C VAL A 140 19.51 -5.22 -5.27
N VAL A 141 19.26 -3.91 -5.36
CA VAL A 141 19.36 -3.17 -6.64
C VAL A 141 20.81 -3.03 -7.12
N LYS A 142 21.76 -2.82 -6.18
CA LYS A 142 23.20 -2.65 -6.51
C LYS A 142 23.83 -3.94 -7.04
N GLN A 143 23.47 -5.10 -6.53
CA GLN A 143 24.01 -6.38 -7.00
C GLN A 143 23.66 -6.64 -8.47
N ARG A 144 22.44 -6.35 -8.89
CA ARG A 144 22.03 -6.48 -10.28
C ARG A 144 22.89 -5.62 -11.22
N ARG A 145 23.29 -4.42 -10.80
CA ARG A 145 24.16 -3.54 -11.59
C ARG A 145 25.59 -4.07 -11.71
N ARG A 146 26.13 -4.76 -10.71
CA ARG A 146 27.46 -5.36 -10.75
C ARG A 146 27.53 -6.53 -11.73
N ARG A 147 26.50 -7.38 -11.80
CA ARG A 147 26.43 -8.49 -12.77
C ARG A 147 26.43 -8.01 -14.21
N HIS A 148 25.70 -6.95 -14.55
CA HIS A 148 25.64 -6.41 -15.91
C HIS A 148 26.95 -5.76 -16.36
N ARG A 149 27.82 -5.33 -15.46
CA ARG A 149 29.14 -4.76 -15.77
C ARG A 149 30.27 -5.80 -15.85
N GLY A 150 30.05 -6.99 -15.35
CA GLY A 150 31.04 -8.07 -15.36
C GLY A 150 30.97 -9.01 -16.56
N VAL A 151 30.07 -8.76 -17.51
CA VAL A 151 29.85 -9.55 -18.74
C VAL A 151 30.29 -8.77 -20.00
N ALA A 152 31.15 -7.75 -19.85
CA ALA A 152 31.73 -7.00 -20.96
C ALA A 152 33.22 -7.35 -21.12
#